data_21c9db8bb0e4605eda39d4306e89b99d
#
_entry.id   21c9db8bb0e4605eda39d4306e89b99d
#
_cell.length_a   1.000
_cell.length_b   1.000
_cell.length_c   1.000
_cell.angle_alpha   90.00
_cell.angle_beta   90.00
_cell.angle_gamma   90.00
#
_symmetry.space_group_name_H-M   'P 1'
#
loop_
_entity.id
_entity.type
_entity.pdbx_description
1 polymer ?
#
loop_
_entity_poly.entity_id
_entity_poly.type
_entity_poly.pdbx_seq_one_letter_code
_entity_poly.pdbx_strand_id
1 'polypeptide(L)'
;MAISLKAAKALGLSIPPSALFPADKVIQCSLSAGFANEPGVGKSRLYWEFIHSHRTHGWLVLESGSASYGKATPYLPVIDLLRAYFQSEPRDEPRKLREKVTGKLLSLDRALEPALSALLSLLDVPPEDPQWERLDPPQRRQRTLDGVKRLLLRESHLQPLLVMFEDLHWIDAETQALLDNLVERLPTARLLLLANYRPEYQHAWGGKTYYRQLRIDPLPPESADELLRALLGQDPGLQPLKQLLIDQTQGNPFFLEESVQTLVETRVLVGERGAYRLATTPPSIQVPATVQAVLAARIDRLPPEEKRLLQAAAVIGEEVPLALLQAIAEEPEETLRRGLTHLQAAELVYEARLFPDLEYTFKHGLTYQVAYGSLLQERRRTLHALIAEAIERLYPDRLTEQVERLAHHAFRGEVWEKAVTYLRQAGTKAFARSANREAVACFEEALVALQHLPETREMREQAIDLRFDLRTSLFPLGELERLIGYLREAEGLARTLDDQRRLGWVSIYMGHLLWSTGHSTDALTFVQSAQAIAQTLQDFRLQVGANFYAAWCVR
;
A
#
# COMPACT_ATOMS: atom_id res chain seq x y z
N MET A 1 -23.34 13.92 -2.41
CA MET A 1 -22.29 14.07 -3.43
C MET A 1 -22.70 15.20 -4.36
N ALA A 2 -21.99 16.26 -4.33
CA ALA A 2 -22.25 17.40 -5.18
C ALA A 2 -20.99 17.67 -6.00
N ILE A 3 -20.86 16.99 -7.12
CA ILE A 3 -19.86 17.26 -8.14
C ILE A 3 -20.29 18.54 -8.87
N SER A 4 -19.34 19.43 -9.17
CA SER A 4 -19.62 20.57 -10.02
C SER A 4 -20.22 20.04 -11.34
N LEU A 5 -21.46 20.43 -11.64
CA LEU A 5 -22.13 20.11 -12.91
C LEU A 5 -21.27 20.48 -14.13
N LYS A 6 -20.39 21.48 -13.97
CA LYS A 6 -19.46 21.94 -15.01
C LYS A 6 -18.27 20.96 -15.20
N ALA A 7 -17.74 20.40 -14.12
CA ALA A 7 -16.67 19.39 -14.18
C ALA A 7 -17.23 18.03 -14.63
N ALA A 8 -18.41 17.64 -14.13
CA ALA A 8 -19.10 16.43 -14.58
C ALA A 8 -19.49 16.52 -16.07
N LYS A 9 -19.98 17.68 -16.53
CA LYS A 9 -20.26 17.93 -17.96
C LYS A 9 -18.98 17.93 -18.80
N ALA A 10 -17.92 18.57 -18.34
CA ALA A 10 -16.64 18.61 -19.06
C ALA A 10 -15.97 17.23 -19.17
N LEU A 11 -16.28 16.32 -18.24
CA LEU A 11 -15.80 14.94 -18.24
C LEU A 11 -16.83 13.92 -18.79
N GLY A 12 -17.98 14.41 -19.32
CA GLY A 12 -19.03 13.54 -19.82
C GLY A 12 -19.69 12.64 -18.79
N LEU A 13 -19.55 12.96 -17.50
CA LEU A 13 -20.11 12.17 -16.43
C LEU A 13 -21.61 12.42 -16.31
N SER A 14 -22.41 11.46 -16.68
CA SER A 14 -23.84 11.41 -16.38
C SER A 14 -24.05 11.08 -14.91
N ILE A 15 -24.17 12.11 -14.05
CA ILE A 15 -24.52 11.93 -12.65
C ILE A 15 -26.03 11.87 -12.55
N PRO A 16 -26.62 10.78 -12.02
CA PRO A 16 -28.05 10.70 -11.81
C PRO A 16 -28.53 11.88 -10.95
N PRO A 17 -29.70 12.50 -11.26
CA PRO A 17 -30.25 13.59 -10.45
C PRO A 17 -30.38 13.25 -8.96
N SER A 18 -30.55 11.98 -8.62
CA SER A 18 -30.57 11.46 -7.25
C SER A 18 -29.21 11.51 -6.51
N ALA A 19 -28.11 11.69 -7.22
CA ALA A 19 -26.77 11.88 -6.65
C ALA A 19 -26.40 13.37 -6.46
N LEU A 20 -27.22 14.28 -6.97
CA LEU A 20 -27.11 15.72 -6.79
C LEU A 20 -27.85 16.11 -5.50
N PHE A 21 -27.16 16.14 -4.37
CA PHE A 21 -27.75 16.67 -3.13
C PHE A 21 -27.68 18.20 -3.11
N PRO A 22 -28.73 18.90 -2.62
CA PRO A 22 -28.63 20.32 -2.27
C PRO A 22 -27.52 20.53 -1.26
N ALA A 23 -26.72 21.57 -1.45
CA ALA A 23 -25.52 21.85 -0.63
C ALA A 23 -25.79 21.87 0.89
N ASP A 24 -26.99 22.32 1.29
CA ASP A 24 -27.39 22.46 2.69
C ASP A 24 -27.66 21.11 3.40
N LYS A 25 -27.88 20.02 2.66
CA LYS A 25 -28.10 18.68 3.24
C LYS A 25 -26.83 17.82 3.32
N VAL A 26 -25.76 18.18 2.60
CA VAL A 26 -24.49 17.43 2.62
C VAL A 26 -23.78 17.56 3.97
N ILE A 27 -24.01 18.66 4.71
CA ILE A 27 -23.39 18.92 6.02
C ILE A 27 -23.98 18.04 7.14
N GLN A 28 -25.15 17.46 6.95
CA GLN A 28 -25.85 16.67 7.99
C GLN A 28 -25.82 15.16 7.78
N CYS A 29 -25.38 14.66 6.63
CA CYS A 29 -25.34 13.22 6.34
C CYS A 29 -23.91 12.77 6.07
N SER A 30 -23.46 11.81 6.83
CA SER A 30 -22.28 11.03 6.50
C SER A 30 -22.57 10.11 5.32
N LEU A 31 -21.67 10.10 4.35
CA LEU A 31 -21.76 9.29 3.16
C LEU A 31 -20.44 8.57 2.93
N SER A 32 -20.48 7.31 2.57
CA SER A 32 -19.34 6.64 1.94
C SER A 32 -19.66 6.42 0.46
N ALA A 33 -18.74 6.78 -0.42
CA ALA A 33 -18.85 6.53 -1.85
C ALA A 33 -17.63 5.74 -2.33
N GLY A 34 -17.88 4.64 -3.04
CA GLY A 34 -16.87 3.82 -3.69
C GLY A 34 -16.98 3.92 -5.21
N PHE A 35 -15.84 3.99 -5.90
CA PHE A 35 -15.76 4.03 -7.36
C PHE A 35 -15.11 2.74 -7.86
N ALA A 36 -15.90 1.88 -8.51
CA ALA A 36 -15.45 0.61 -9.08
C ALA A 36 -15.38 0.73 -10.60
N ASN A 37 -14.18 0.77 -11.19
CA ASN A 37 -14.04 0.88 -12.64
C ASN A 37 -12.65 0.57 -13.17
N GLU A 38 -12.58 0.46 -14.50
CA GLU A 38 -11.34 0.26 -15.26
C GLU A 38 -10.32 1.40 -15.05
N PRO A 39 -9.04 1.13 -15.25
CA PRO A 39 -8.00 2.15 -15.23
C PRO A 39 -8.22 3.22 -16.33
N GLY A 40 -7.85 4.47 -16.03
CA GLY A 40 -7.84 5.54 -17.03
C GLY A 40 -9.16 6.27 -17.29
N VAL A 41 -10.27 5.90 -16.62
CA VAL A 41 -11.58 6.57 -16.81
C VAL A 41 -11.72 7.91 -16.09
N GLY A 42 -10.69 8.41 -15.42
CA GLY A 42 -10.67 9.73 -14.79
C GLY A 42 -11.03 9.77 -13.30
N LYS A 43 -10.91 8.65 -12.54
CA LYS A 43 -11.22 8.60 -11.09
C LYS A 43 -10.46 9.65 -10.28
N SER A 44 -9.14 9.67 -10.37
CA SER A 44 -8.28 10.62 -9.62
C SER A 44 -8.54 12.07 -10.05
N ARG A 45 -8.85 12.32 -11.34
CA ARG A 45 -9.23 13.65 -11.82
C ARG A 45 -10.54 14.12 -11.16
N LEU A 46 -11.52 13.23 -11.03
CA LEU A 46 -12.77 13.54 -10.37
C LEU A 46 -12.57 13.91 -8.90
N TYR A 47 -11.70 13.19 -8.21
CA TYR A 47 -11.32 13.50 -6.82
C TYR A 47 -10.67 14.85 -6.70
N TRP A 48 -9.69 15.11 -7.55
CA TRP A 48 -8.98 16.39 -7.56
C TRP A 48 -9.93 17.56 -7.75
N GLU A 49 -10.85 17.48 -8.72
CA GLU A 49 -11.87 18.52 -8.99
C GLU A 49 -12.83 18.68 -7.80
N PHE A 50 -13.21 17.58 -7.14
CA PHE A 50 -14.07 17.64 -5.98
C PHE A 50 -13.39 18.30 -4.78
N ILE A 51 -12.15 17.92 -4.47
CA ILE A 51 -11.38 18.46 -3.36
C ILE A 51 -11.11 19.95 -3.54
N HIS A 52 -10.79 20.39 -4.75
CA HIS A 52 -10.51 21.80 -5.07
C HIS A 52 -11.78 22.60 -5.41
N SER A 53 -12.96 22.00 -5.25
CA SER A 53 -14.21 22.72 -5.45
C SER A 53 -14.54 23.61 -4.24
N HIS A 54 -15.36 24.67 -4.50
CA HIS A 54 -15.89 25.51 -3.42
C HIS A 54 -16.72 24.77 -2.36
N ARG A 55 -17.12 23.53 -2.63
CA ARG A 55 -17.97 22.68 -1.76
C ARG A 55 -17.24 22.10 -0.58
N THR A 56 -15.93 21.91 -0.70
CA THR A 56 -15.04 21.43 0.36
C THR A 56 -14.33 22.57 1.09
N HIS A 57 -14.71 23.83 0.79
CA HIS A 57 -14.14 24.96 1.49
C HIS A 57 -14.45 24.90 2.99
N GLY A 58 -13.40 24.95 3.80
CA GLY A 58 -13.50 24.84 5.27
C GLY A 58 -13.63 23.39 5.79
N TRP A 59 -13.44 22.38 4.91
CA TRP A 59 -13.33 21.00 5.33
C TRP A 59 -11.87 20.64 5.65
N LEU A 60 -11.67 19.76 6.62
CA LEU A 60 -10.40 19.07 6.74
C LEU A 60 -10.38 17.94 5.71
N VAL A 61 -9.38 17.96 4.83
CA VAL A 61 -9.18 16.94 3.80
C VAL A 61 -7.99 16.09 4.17
N LEU A 62 -8.18 14.78 4.27
CA LEU A 62 -7.12 13.81 4.53
C LEU A 62 -7.12 12.80 3.38
N GLU A 63 -6.01 12.73 2.68
CA GLU A 63 -5.82 11.87 1.51
C GLU A 63 -4.77 10.82 1.81
N SER A 64 -5.01 9.60 1.35
CA SER A 64 -4.05 8.52 1.41
C SER A 64 -4.19 7.63 0.18
N GLY A 65 -3.07 7.24 -0.40
CA GLY A 65 -2.98 6.28 -1.50
C GLY A 65 -2.48 4.92 -1.04
N SER A 66 -2.87 3.88 -1.75
CA SER A 66 -2.37 2.52 -1.52
C SER A 66 -1.40 2.15 -2.64
N ALA A 67 -0.17 1.82 -2.29
CA ALA A 67 0.83 1.39 -3.26
C ALA A 67 0.83 -0.14 -3.44
N SER A 68 1.27 -0.62 -4.59
CA SER A 68 1.30 -2.06 -4.90
C SER A 68 2.17 -2.90 -3.95
N TYR A 69 3.19 -2.30 -3.33
CA TYR A 69 3.99 -2.90 -2.26
C TYR A 69 3.36 -2.71 -0.87
N GLY A 70 2.33 -1.89 -0.75
CA GLY A 70 1.67 -1.53 0.51
C GLY A 70 1.00 -2.70 1.23
N LYS A 71 0.65 -3.78 0.51
CA LYS A 71 0.11 -5.00 1.13
C LYS A 71 1.06 -5.63 2.15
N ALA A 72 2.37 -5.42 2.00
CA ALA A 72 3.38 -5.91 2.92
C ALA A 72 3.59 -4.99 4.15
N THR A 73 3.09 -3.76 4.11
CA THR A 73 3.24 -2.78 5.20
C THR A 73 1.90 -2.57 5.89
N PRO A 74 1.70 -3.16 7.08
CA PRO A 74 0.43 -3.03 7.80
C PRO A 74 0.12 -1.58 8.13
N TYR A 75 -1.14 -1.19 7.93
CA TYR A 75 -1.65 0.15 8.20
C TYR A 75 -0.98 1.28 7.37
N LEU A 76 -0.26 0.99 6.28
CA LEU A 76 0.47 2.04 5.55
C LEU A 76 -0.44 3.23 5.18
N PRO A 77 -1.62 3.05 4.56
CA PRO A 77 -2.49 4.17 4.24
C PRO A 77 -2.99 4.93 5.49
N VAL A 78 -3.16 4.23 6.60
CA VAL A 78 -3.57 4.86 7.87
C VAL A 78 -2.42 5.65 8.48
N ILE A 79 -1.20 5.13 8.41
CA ILE A 79 0.00 5.82 8.87
C ILE A 79 0.21 7.12 8.10
N ASP A 80 0.06 7.09 6.77
CA ASP A 80 0.20 8.28 5.93
C ASP A 80 -0.88 9.32 6.24
N LEU A 81 -2.12 8.88 6.44
CA LEU A 81 -3.23 9.73 6.88
C LEU A 81 -2.93 10.38 8.24
N LEU A 82 -2.40 9.62 9.21
CA LEU A 82 -2.03 10.14 10.52
C LEU A 82 -0.85 11.11 10.44
N ARG A 83 0.15 10.81 9.61
CA ARG A 83 1.28 11.73 9.37
C ARG A 83 0.80 13.06 8.80
N ALA A 84 -0.07 13.02 7.80
CA ALA A 84 -0.69 14.23 7.24
C ALA A 84 -1.51 14.98 8.29
N TYR A 85 -2.33 14.28 9.07
CA TYR A 85 -3.14 14.86 10.13
C TYR A 85 -2.28 15.55 11.20
N PHE A 86 -1.24 14.90 11.70
CA PHE A 86 -0.34 15.46 12.73
C PHE A 86 0.74 16.38 12.15
N GLN A 87 0.76 16.60 10.82
CA GLN A 87 1.76 17.41 10.13
C GLN A 87 3.19 16.96 10.47
N SER A 88 3.38 15.63 10.47
CA SER A 88 4.69 15.06 10.70
C SER A 88 5.56 15.16 9.44
N GLU A 89 6.81 15.52 9.64
CA GLU A 89 7.81 15.59 8.59
C GLU A 89 8.63 14.29 8.57
N PRO A 90 9.15 13.85 7.41
CA PRO A 90 9.96 12.64 7.32
C PRO A 90 11.22 12.65 8.21
N ARG A 91 11.67 13.84 8.62
CA ARG A 91 12.87 14.04 9.48
C ARG A 91 12.53 14.35 10.94
N ASP A 92 11.27 14.27 11.34
CA ASP A 92 10.90 14.50 12.73
C ASP A 92 11.49 13.38 13.61
N GLU A 93 12.26 13.77 14.62
CA GLU A 93 12.74 12.85 15.65
C GLU A 93 11.56 12.28 16.46
N PRO A 94 11.66 11.07 17.02
CA PRO A 94 10.60 10.45 17.81
C PRO A 94 10.04 11.34 18.93
N ARG A 95 10.89 12.14 19.56
CA ARG A 95 10.49 13.11 20.59
C ARG A 95 9.58 14.20 20.02
N LYS A 96 9.98 14.83 18.91
CA LYS A 96 9.22 15.89 18.24
C LYS A 96 7.87 15.36 17.73
N LEU A 97 7.88 14.14 17.16
CA LEU A 97 6.66 13.50 16.69
C LEU A 97 5.70 13.21 17.87
N ARG A 98 6.21 12.73 19.01
CA ARG A 98 5.42 12.56 20.23
C ARG A 98 4.80 13.88 20.70
N GLU A 99 5.56 14.95 20.72
CA GLU A 99 5.08 16.29 21.10
C GLU A 99 3.95 16.76 20.17
N LYS A 100 4.10 16.60 18.85
CA LYS A 100 3.07 16.91 17.85
C LYS A 100 1.79 16.11 18.07
N VAL A 101 1.91 14.79 18.21
CA VAL A 101 0.76 13.88 18.41
C VAL A 101 0.06 14.19 19.72
N THR A 102 0.79 14.25 20.83
CA THR A 102 0.22 14.51 22.16
C THR A 102 -0.45 15.88 22.22
N GLY A 103 0.25 16.92 21.75
CA GLY A 103 -0.28 18.29 21.77
C GLY A 103 -1.58 18.40 20.97
N LYS A 104 -1.60 17.91 19.74
CA LYS A 104 -2.79 17.98 18.88
C LYS A 104 -3.93 17.13 19.40
N LEU A 105 -3.64 15.90 19.87
CA LEU A 105 -4.66 14.98 20.40
C LEU A 105 -5.35 15.53 21.64
N LEU A 106 -4.58 16.01 22.64
CA LEU A 106 -5.12 16.54 23.89
C LEU A 106 -5.80 17.91 23.71
N SER A 107 -5.36 18.73 22.75
CA SER A 107 -6.05 19.97 22.40
C SER A 107 -7.38 19.73 21.71
N LEU A 108 -7.49 18.61 20.94
CA LEU A 108 -8.73 18.21 20.30
C LEU A 108 -9.75 17.71 21.32
N ASP A 109 -9.36 16.77 22.17
CA ASP A 109 -10.18 16.26 23.28
C ASP A 109 -9.33 15.40 24.24
N ARG A 110 -9.34 15.74 25.53
CA ARG A 110 -8.67 14.92 26.56
C ARG A 110 -9.22 13.50 26.67
N ALA A 111 -10.47 13.26 26.29
CA ALA A 111 -11.05 11.92 26.24
C ALA A 111 -10.36 10.97 25.22
N LEU A 112 -9.50 11.51 24.36
CA LEU A 112 -8.67 10.74 23.43
C LEU A 112 -7.32 10.31 24.02
N GLU A 113 -6.95 10.75 25.21
CA GLU A 113 -5.69 10.38 25.88
C GLU A 113 -5.43 8.85 25.85
N PRO A 114 -6.43 7.96 26.09
CA PRO A 114 -6.23 6.51 26.00
C PRO A 114 -5.86 5.99 24.59
N ALA A 115 -6.04 6.79 23.55
CA ALA A 115 -5.64 6.43 22.18
C ALA A 115 -4.17 6.78 21.88
N LEU A 116 -3.51 7.58 22.72
CA LEU A 116 -2.17 8.10 22.47
C LEU A 116 -1.15 6.99 22.21
N SER A 117 -1.11 5.97 23.07
CA SER A 117 -0.16 4.85 22.94
C SER A 117 -0.33 4.09 21.62
N ALA A 118 -1.57 3.89 21.18
CA ALA A 118 -1.88 3.23 19.92
C ALA A 118 -1.43 4.07 18.71
N LEU A 119 -1.72 5.37 18.71
CA LEU A 119 -1.34 6.28 17.64
C LEU A 119 0.19 6.45 17.52
N LEU A 120 0.88 6.57 18.66
CA LEU A 120 2.34 6.62 18.69
C LEU A 120 2.96 5.32 18.15
N SER A 121 2.43 4.16 18.57
CA SER A 121 2.90 2.85 18.09
C SER A 121 2.76 2.70 16.58
N LEU A 122 1.67 3.19 15.97
CA LEU A 122 1.51 3.19 14.51
C LEU A 122 2.56 4.07 13.80
N LEU A 123 2.97 5.16 14.44
CA LEU A 123 3.95 6.10 13.90
C LEU A 123 5.40 5.74 14.23
N ASP A 124 5.66 4.50 14.67
CA ASP A 124 6.97 3.98 15.07
C ASP A 124 7.60 4.76 16.24
N VAL A 125 6.78 5.42 17.07
CA VAL A 125 7.23 6.06 18.31
C VAL A 125 6.88 5.16 19.49
N PRO A 126 7.88 4.63 20.23
CA PRO A 126 7.62 3.75 21.38
C PRO A 126 6.69 4.42 22.41
N PRO A 127 5.55 3.83 22.78
CA PRO A 127 4.71 4.37 23.83
C PRO A 127 5.41 4.26 25.19
N GLU A 128 5.28 5.29 26.03
CA GLU A 128 5.78 5.28 27.41
C GLU A 128 4.66 4.88 28.39
N ASP A 129 3.89 3.85 28.03
CA ASP A 129 2.72 3.39 28.80
C ASP A 129 2.88 1.92 29.19
N PRO A 130 3.17 1.61 30.47
CA PRO A 130 3.30 0.24 30.91
C PRO A 130 2.03 -0.61 30.75
N GLN A 131 0.85 0.02 30.64
CA GLN A 131 -0.38 -0.71 30.36
C GLN A 131 -0.45 -1.16 28.92
N TRP A 132 0.07 -0.37 27.96
CA TRP A 132 0.16 -0.74 26.57
C TRP A 132 1.04 -1.97 26.37
N GLU A 133 2.17 -2.04 27.06
CA GLU A 133 3.11 -3.17 26.96
C GLU A 133 2.50 -4.49 27.46
N ARG A 134 1.59 -4.43 28.45
CA ARG A 134 0.92 -5.60 29.04
C ARG A 134 -0.24 -6.13 28.22
N LEU A 135 -0.71 -5.39 27.21
CA LEU A 135 -1.80 -5.84 26.37
C LEU A 135 -1.38 -7.02 25.51
N ASP A 136 -2.28 -7.97 25.33
CA ASP A 136 -2.12 -9.01 24.33
C ASP A 136 -2.29 -8.44 22.89
N PRO A 137 -1.84 -9.16 21.85
CA PRO A 137 -1.96 -8.68 20.46
C PRO A 137 -3.39 -8.35 20.03
N PRO A 138 -4.44 -9.16 20.32
CA PRO A 138 -5.81 -8.80 20.01
C PRO A 138 -6.28 -7.50 20.68
N GLN A 139 -5.92 -7.27 21.93
CA GLN A 139 -6.28 -6.06 22.67
C GLN A 139 -5.56 -4.83 22.11
N ARG A 140 -4.28 -4.94 21.75
CA ARG A 140 -3.54 -3.86 21.07
C ARG A 140 -4.19 -3.51 19.73
N ARG A 141 -4.51 -4.52 18.93
CA ARG A 141 -5.20 -4.35 17.65
C ARG A 141 -6.52 -3.60 17.84
N GLN A 142 -7.35 -4.04 18.78
CA GLN A 142 -8.62 -3.40 19.04
C GLN A 142 -8.45 -1.93 19.49
N ARG A 143 -7.50 -1.66 20.38
CA ARG A 143 -7.20 -0.27 20.80
C ARG A 143 -6.67 0.60 19.67
N THR A 144 -5.90 0.02 18.75
CA THR A 144 -5.40 0.73 17.55
C THR A 144 -6.57 1.12 16.63
N LEU A 145 -7.43 0.17 16.28
CA LEU A 145 -8.60 0.43 15.43
C LEU A 145 -9.55 1.45 16.08
N ASP A 146 -9.81 1.30 17.39
CA ASP A 146 -10.67 2.23 18.15
C ASP A 146 -10.02 3.60 18.30
N GLY A 147 -8.71 3.68 18.51
CA GLY A 147 -7.98 4.94 18.65
C GLY A 147 -8.08 5.80 17.40
N VAL A 148 -7.76 5.24 16.22
CA VAL A 148 -7.86 5.96 14.94
C VAL A 148 -9.31 6.35 14.65
N LYS A 149 -10.25 5.43 14.81
CA LYS A 149 -11.68 5.70 14.61
C LYS A 149 -12.16 6.85 15.49
N ARG A 150 -11.86 6.83 16.80
CA ARG A 150 -12.26 7.89 17.76
C ARG A 150 -11.68 9.24 17.38
N LEU A 151 -10.42 9.28 16.93
CA LEU A 151 -9.78 10.49 16.45
C LEU A 151 -10.57 11.10 15.28
N LEU A 152 -10.83 10.33 14.22
CA LEU A 152 -11.54 10.79 13.03
C LEU A 152 -12.98 11.23 13.36
N LEU A 153 -13.69 10.46 14.17
CA LEU A 153 -15.05 10.81 14.60
C LEU A 153 -15.06 12.09 15.44
N ARG A 154 -14.10 12.27 16.36
CA ARG A 154 -14.03 13.48 17.17
C ARG A 154 -13.71 14.72 16.34
N GLU A 155 -12.78 14.61 15.40
CA GLU A 155 -12.46 15.69 14.48
C GLU A 155 -13.69 16.06 13.63
N SER A 156 -14.46 15.08 13.16
CA SER A 156 -15.66 15.31 12.37
C SER A 156 -16.78 16.06 13.12
N HIS A 157 -16.76 16.08 14.45
CA HIS A 157 -17.68 16.88 15.25
C HIS A 157 -17.31 18.36 15.30
N LEU A 158 -16.03 18.70 15.14
CA LEU A 158 -15.56 20.09 15.15
C LEU A 158 -15.70 20.73 13.77
N GLN A 159 -15.26 20.03 12.72
CA GLN A 159 -15.32 20.49 11.35
C GLN A 159 -15.68 19.36 10.41
N PRO A 160 -16.31 19.63 9.24
CA PRO A 160 -16.54 18.60 8.25
C PRO A 160 -15.22 17.95 7.82
N LEU A 161 -15.19 16.61 7.77
CA LEU A 161 -14.01 15.83 7.46
C LEU A 161 -14.23 15.05 6.15
N LEU A 162 -13.31 15.20 5.21
CA LEU A 162 -13.20 14.36 4.03
C LEU A 162 -11.99 13.42 4.23
N VAL A 163 -12.26 12.14 4.20
CA VAL A 163 -11.21 11.10 4.21
C VAL A 163 -11.24 10.39 2.87
N MET A 164 -10.12 10.37 2.18
CA MET A 164 -9.99 9.75 0.88
C MET A 164 -8.94 8.66 0.87
N PHE A 165 -9.32 7.50 0.33
CA PHE A 165 -8.41 6.39 0.07
C PHE A 165 -8.40 6.07 -1.43
N GLU A 166 -7.22 6.14 -2.03
CA GLU A 166 -7.03 5.73 -3.42
C GLU A 166 -6.52 4.29 -3.50
N ASP A 167 -6.99 3.61 -4.56
CA ASP A 167 -6.55 2.25 -4.94
C ASP A 167 -6.68 1.18 -3.84
N LEU A 168 -7.86 1.14 -3.19
CA LEU A 168 -8.16 0.19 -2.10
C LEU A 168 -7.89 -1.29 -2.44
N HIS A 169 -7.76 -1.66 -3.70
CA HIS A 169 -7.39 -3.02 -4.08
C HIS A 169 -5.95 -3.41 -3.68
N TRP A 170 -5.16 -2.45 -3.20
CA TRP A 170 -3.80 -2.64 -2.69
C TRP A 170 -3.67 -2.54 -1.17
N ILE A 171 -4.76 -2.31 -0.43
CA ILE A 171 -4.66 -2.18 1.03
C ILE A 171 -4.37 -3.49 1.73
N ASP A 172 -3.80 -3.39 2.92
CA ASP A 172 -3.59 -4.47 3.86
C ASP A 172 -4.88 -4.82 4.63
N ALA A 173 -4.88 -5.98 5.31
CA ALA A 173 -6.05 -6.47 6.03
C ALA A 173 -6.44 -5.59 7.24
N GLU A 174 -5.48 -4.93 7.86
CA GLU A 174 -5.72 -4.09 9.03
C GLU A 174 -6.32 -2.73 8.65
N THR A 175 -5.87 -2.14 7.54
CA THR A 175 -6.51 -0.95 6.94
C THR A 175 -7.96 -1.28 6.54
N GLN A 176 -8.21 -2.46 5.94
CA GLN A 176 -9.58 -2.92 5.64
C GLN A 176 -10.43 -3.01 6.90
N ALA A 177 -9.91 -3.62 7.97
CA ALA A 177 -10.63 -3.74 9.24
C ALA A 177 -10.95 -2.38 9.88
N LEU A 178 -10.04 -1.40 9.77
CA LEU A 178 -10.31 -0.03 10.20
C LEU A 178 -11.44 0.61 9.40
N LEU A 179 -11.41 0.49 8.06
CA LEU A 179 -12.45 1.03 7.19
C LEU A 179 -13.81 0.41 7.48
N ASP A 180 -13.88 -0.91 7.68
CA ASP A 180 -15.11 -1.61 8.05
C ASP A 180 -15.67 -1.05 9.38
N ASN A 181 -14.81 -0.87 10.39
CA ASN A 181 -15.18 -0.27 11.67
C ASN A 181 -15.62 1.20 11.56
N LEU A 182 -14.97 1.98 10.70
CA LEU A 182 -15.29 3.39 10.48
C LEU A 182 -16.65 3.53 9.77
N VAL A 183 -16.87 2.75 8.71
CA VAL A 183 -18.11 2.74 7.93
C VAL A 183 -19.33 2.50 8.81
N GLU A 184 -19.24 1.63 9.81
CA GLU A 184 -20.33 1.37 10.76
C GLU A 184 -20.79 2.62 11.54
N ARG A 185 -19.93 3.61 11.73
CA ARG A 185 -20.17 4.82 12.52
C ARG A 185 -20.44 6.07 11.69
N LEU A 186 -20.31 6.01 10.39
CA LEU A 186 -20.54 7.16 9.51
C LEU A 186 -21.90 7.85 9.72
N PRO A 187 -23.04 7.16 9.95
CA PRO A 187 -24.33 7.84 10.10
C PRO A 187 -24.39 8.89 11.22
N THR A 188 -23.45 8.86 12.16
CA THR A 188 -23.41 9.77 13.32
C THR A 188 -22.32 10.83 13.24
N ALA A 189 -21.61 10.92 12.10
CA ALA A 189 -20.44 11.78 11.94
C ALA A 189 -20.61 12.75 10.76
N ARG A 190 -19.99 13.93 10.82
CA ARG A 190 -19.86 14.84 9.67
C ARG A 190 -18.62 14.48 8.86
N LEU A 191 -18.59 13.20 8.42
CA LEU A 191 -17.48 12.61 7.71
C LEU A 191 -17.93 12.05 6.37
N LEU A 192 -17.27 12.47 5.30
CA LEU A 192 -17.40 11.88 3.97
C LEU A 192 -16.18 10.99 3.72
N LEU A 193 -16.43 9.69 3.55
CA LEU A 193 -15.42 8.72 3.12
C LEU A 193 -15.53 8.52 1.61
N LEU A 194 -14.47 8.84 0.88
CA LEU A 194 -14.34 8.53 -0.54
C LEU A 194 -13.30 7.44 -0.74
N ALA A 195 -13.63 6.47 -1.58
CA ALA A 195 -12.70 5.40 -1.91
C ALA A 195 -12.78 5.05 -3.38
N ASN A 196 -11.65 4.83 -4.03
CA ASN A 196 -11.62 4.22 -5.35
C ASN A 196 -10.97 2.83 -5.29
N TYR A 197 -11.43 1.96 -6.16
CA TYR A 197 -10.93 0.59 -6.26
C TYR A 197 -11.22 -0.01 -7.64
N ARG A 198 -10.58 -1.13 -7.95
CA ARG A 198 -10.87 -1.92 -9.14
C ARG A 198 -12.02 -2.90 -8.89
N PRO A 199 -12.70 -3.40 -9.95
CA PRO A 199 -13.86 -4.29 -9.80
C PRO A 199 -13.59 -5.59 -9.02
N GLU A 200 -12.35 -6.05 -9.00
CA GLU A 200 -11.93 -7.25 -8.26
C GLU A 200 -11.87 -7.06 -6.73
N TYR A 201 -11.85 -5.81 -6.25
CA TYR A 201 -11.86 -5.54 -4.82
C TYR A 201 -13.23 -5.80 -4.21
N GLN A 202 -13.27 -6.56 -3.12
CA GLN A 202 -14.49 -6.95 -2.42
C GLN A 202 -14.57 -6.31 -1.04
N HIS A 203 -15.75 -5.81 -0.69
CA HIS A 203 -16.06 -5.23 0.61
C HIS A 203 -17.51 -5.52 1.02
N ALA A 204 -17.82 -5.41 2.31
CA ALA A 204 -19.15 -5.68 2.86
C ALA A 204 -20.09 -4.45 2.91
N TRP A 205 -19.72 -3.32 2.31
CA TRP A 205 -20.44 -2.04 2.50
C TRP A 205 -21.68 -1.89 1.63
N GLY A 206 -21.82 -2.69 0.58
CA GLY A 206 -22.88 -2.57 -0.43
C GLY A 206 -24.33 -2.61 0.12
N GLY A 207 -24.54 -3.25 1.28
CA GLY A 207 -25.84 -3.31 1.95
C GLY A 207 -26.18 -2.12 2.85
N LYS A 208 -25.27 -1.14 3.03
CA LYS A 208 -25.49 0.00 3.91
C LYS A 208 -26.25 1.12 3.18
N THR A 209 -27.29 1.69 3.79
CA THR A 209 -28.13 2.75 3.17
C THR A 209 -27.38 4.05 2.92
N TYR A 210 -26.32 4.28 3.65
CA TYR A 210 -25.44 5.44 3.55
C TYR A 210 -24.17 5.18 2.71
N TYR A 211 -24.03 4.01 2.10
CA TYR A 211 -23.02 3.72 1.09
C TYR A 211 -23.58 3.96 -0.31
N ARG A 212 -22.79 4.57 -1.16
CA ARG A 212 -23.10 4.78 -2.58
C ARG A 212 -21.93 4.29 -3.43
N GLN A 213 -22.19 3.31 -4.26
CA GLN A 213 -21.26 2.92 -5.32
C GLN A 213 -21.56 3.76 -6.56
N LEU A 214 -20.54 4.46 -7.05
CA LEU A 214 -20.60 5.22 -8.28
C LEU A 214 -19.77 4.50 -9.33
N ARG A 215 -20.42 4.18 -10.44
CA ARG A 215 -19.75 3.69 -11.62
C ARG A 215 -19.41 4.88 -12.50
N ILE A 216 -18.14 4.99 -12.90
CA ILE A 216 -17.66 5.98 -13.84
C ILE A 216 -17.47 5.25 -15.17
N ASP A 217 -18.40 5.39 -16.08
CA ASP A 217 -18.27 4.82 -17.41
C ASP A 217 -17.33 5.68 -18.27
N PRO A 218 -16.73 5.13 -19.34
CA PRO A 218 -16.02 5.90 -20.33
C PRO A 218 -16.85 7.07 -20.85
N LEU A 219 -16.24 8.08 -21.42
CA LEU A 219 -16.91 9.26 -21.94
C LEU A 219 -17.87 8.85 -23.07
N PRO A 220 -19.13 9.33 -23.07
CA PRO A 220 -20.00 9.19 -24.22
C PRO A 220 -19.43 9.93 -25.44
N PRO A 221 -19.78 9.55 -26.68
CA PRO A 221 -19.19 10.09 -27.89
C PRO A 221 -19.14 11.61 -27.97
N GLU A 222 -20.20 12.30 -27.51
CA GLU A 222 -20.24 13.77 -27.50
C GLU A 222 -19.17 14.37 -26.58
N SER A 223 -19.01 13.82 -25.38
CA SER A 223 -18.01 14.31 -24.42
C SER A 223 -16.59 13.91 -24.80
N ALA A 224 -16.41 12.75 -25.44
CA ALA A 224 -15.14 12.37 -26.01
C ALA A 224 -14.73 13.31 -27.17
N ASP A 225 -15.67 13.73 -28.01
CA ASP A 225 -15.43 14.73 -29.05
C ASP A 225 -15.12 16.12 -28.45
N GLU A 226 -15.80 16.53 -27.35
CA GLU A 226 -15.44 17.75 -26.63
C GLU A 226 -14.01 17.71 -26.07
N LEU A 227 -13.61 16.58 -25.48
CA LEU A 227 -12.22 16.38 -25.01
C LEU A 227 -11.24 16.46 -26.19
N LEU A 228 -11.50 15.77 -27.28
CA LEU A 228 -10.67 15.82 -28.47
C LEU A 228 -10.63 17.21 -29.11
N ARG A 229 -11.71 17.99 -29.09
CA ARG A 229 -11.68 19.40 -29.52
C ARG A 229 -10.79 20.27 -28.64
N ALA A 230 -10.79 20.02 -27.33
CA ALA A 230 -9.92 20.73 -26.40
C ALA A 230 -8.43 20.38 -26.63
N LEU A 231 -8.14 19.12 -26.95
CA LEU A 231 -6.79 18.63 -27.20
C LEU A 231 -6.28 19.02 -28.58
N LEU A 232 -7.07 18.76 -29.63
CA LEU A 232 -6.66 18.85 -31.04
C LEU A 232 -6.96 20.21 -31.67
N GLY A 233 -8.01 20.89 -31.20
CA GLY A 233 -8.53 22.10 -31.83
C GLY A 233 -9.76 21.85 -32.71
N GLN A 234 -10.16 22.89 -33.45
CA GLN A 234 -11.40 22.92 -34.22
C GLN A 234 -11.21 22.72 -35.74
N ASP A 235 -10.04 22.28 -36.20
CA ASP A 235 -9.80 22.05 -37.63
C ASP A 235 -10.77 20.96 -38.15
N PRO A 236 -11.62 21.29 -39.16
CA PRO A 236 -12.56 20.32 -39.75
C PRO A 236 -11.85 19.12 -40.37
N GLY A 237 -10.60 19.25 -40.84
CA GLY A 237 -9.78 18.17 -41.36
C GLY A 237 -9.48 17.07 -40.37
N LEU A 238 -9.62 17.34 -39.06
CA LEU A 238 -9.39 16.37 -37.98
C LEU A 238 -10.64 15.53 -37.64
N GLN A 239 -11.80 15.81 -38.20
CA GLN A 239 -13.05 15.12 -37.84
C GLN A 239 -12.99 13.58 -38.07
N PRO A 240 -12.44 13.07 -39.20
CA PRO A 240 -12.29 11.62 -39.39
C PRO A 240 -11.36 10.97 -38.36
N LEU A 241 -10.29 11.67 -37.96
CA LEU A 241 -9.37 11.21 -36.92
C LEU A 241 -10.04 11.17 -35.55
N LYS A 242 -10.81 12.21 -35.19
CA LYS A 242 -11.55 12.23 -33.93
C LYS A 242 -12.50 11.04 -33.81
N GLN A 243 -13.26 10.75 -34.88
CA GLN A 243 -14.18 9.62 -34.88
C GLN A 243 -13.43 8.29 -34.71
N LEU A 244 -12.32 8.11 -35.46
CA LEU A 244 -11.47 6.92 -35.34
C LEU A 244 -10.96 6.73 -33.91
N LEU A 245 -10.49 7.80 -33.25
CA LEU A 245 -9.99 7.76 -31.88
C LEU A 245 -11.10 7.39 -30.89
N ILE A 246 -12.32 7.97 -31.02
CA ILE A 246 -13.46 7.65 -30.18
C ILE A 246 -13.83 6.17 -30.29
N ASP A 247 -13.93 5.66 -31.52
CA ASP A 247 -14.31 4.28 -31.79
C ASP A 247 -13.29 3.28 -31.23
N GLN A 248 -11.98 3.57 -31.36
CA GLN A 248 -10.91 2.70 -30.88
C GLN A 248 -10.74 2.73 -29.37
N THR A 249 -10.87 3.90 -28.76
CA THR A 249 -10.66 4.06 -27.31
C THR A 249 -11.93 3.82 -26.50
N GLN A 250 -13.08 3.66 -27.18
CA GLN A 250 -14.39 3.54 -26.55
C GLN A 250 -14.68 4.66 -25.53
N GLY A 251 -14.11 5.83 -25.77
CA GLY A 251 -14.29 6.99 -24.90
C GLY A 251 -13.48 6.97 -23.60
N ASN A 252 -12.50 6.07 -23.43
CA ASN A 252 -11.60 6.12 -22.28
C ASN A 252 -10.70 7.37 -22.36
N PRO A 253 -10.81 8.34 -21.40
CA PRO A 253 -10.11 9.62 -21.51
C PRO A 253 -8.58 9.48 -21.57
N PHE A 254 -8.02 8.62 -20.74
CA PHE A 254 -6.58 8.41 -20.70
C PHE A 254 -6.08 7.77 -22.01
N PHE A 255 -6.85 6.83 -22.58
CA PHE A 255 -6.50 6.24 -23.87
C PHE A 255 -6.59 7.27 -24.99
N LEU A 256 -7.60 8.18 -24.97
CA LEU A 256 -7.70 9.29 -25.92
C LEU A 256 -6.46 10.21 -25.84
N GLU A 257 -6.08 10.65 -24.62
CA GLU A 257 -4.93 11.52 -24.41
C GLU A 257 -3.62 10.86 -24.90
N GLU A 258 -3.38 9.60 -24.50
CA GLU A 258 -2.17 8.87 -24.89
C GLU A 258 -2.10 8.60 -26.42
N SER A 259 -3.26 8.40 -27.04
CA SER A 259 -3.35 8.25 -28.51
C SER A 259 -3.02 9.55 -29.23
N VAL A 260 -3.57 10.68 -28.78
CA VAL A 260 -3.23 12.01 -29.31
C VAL A 260 -1.74 12.29 -29.15
N GLN A 261 -1.20 12.05 -27.95
CA GLN A 261 0.22 12.26 -27.69
C GLN A 261 1.12 11.42 -28.60
N THR A 262 0.74 10.15 -28.84
CA THR A 262 1.43 9.29 -29.80
C THR A 262 1.44 9.88 -31.20
N LEU A 263 0.32 10.44 -31.66
CA LEU A 263 0.22 11.06 -32.99
C LEU A 263 1.06 12.33 -33.10
N VAL A 264 1.23 13.07 -32.01
CA VAL A 264 2.14 14.24 -31.95
C VAL A 264 3.59 13.79 -31.99
N GLU A 265 3.98 12.82 -31.16
CA GLU A 265 5.34 12.27 -31.12
C GLU A 265 5.77 11.67 -32.46
N THR A 266 4.84 11.03 -33.19
CA THR A 266 5.10 10.46 -34.53
C THR A 266 4.99 11.48 -35.66
N ARG A 267 4.75 12.77 -35.33
CA ARG A 267 4.59 13.87 -36.30
C ARG A 267 3.44 13.66 -37.29
N VAL A 268 2.47 12.84 -36.97
CA VAL A 268 1.21 12.74 -37.72
C VAL A 268 0.36 13.98 -37.45
N LEU A 269 0.41 14.49 -36.22
CA LEU A 269 -0.10 15.78 -35.81
C LEU A 269 1.04 16.76 -35.64
N VAL A 270 0.88 17.98 -36.19
CA VAL A 270 1.83 19.09 -36.08
C VAL A 270 1.11 20.35 -35.61
N GLY A 271 1.77 21.18 -34.81
CA GLY A 271 1.20 22.39 -34.22
C GLY A 271 1.32 22.39 -32.70
N GLU A 272 0.48 23.15 -32.05
CA GLU A 272 0.42 23.26 -30.58
C GLU A 272 -0.88 22.67 -30.04
N ARG A 273 -0.91 22.35 -28.75
CA ARG A 273 -2.11 21.84 -28.08
C ARG A 273 -3.31 22.77 -28.29
N GLY A 274 -4.41 22.23 -28.80
CA GLY A 274 -5.61 22.99 -29.17
C GLY A 274 -5.58 23.60 -30.58
N ALA A 275 -4.49 23.44 -31.35
CA ALA A 275 -4.33 23.97 -32.72
C ALA A 275 -3.54 23.01 -33.62
N TYR A 276 -3.69 21.72 -33.44
CA TYR A 276 -3.04 20.71 -34.28
C TYR A 276 -3.63 20.64 -35.69
N ARG A 277 -2.82 20.18 -36.64
CA ARG A 277 -3.18 19.88 -38.02
C ARG A 277 -2.58 18.53 -38.44
N LEU A 278 -3.20 17.82 -39.36
CA LEU A 278 -2.63 16.64 -39.98
C LEU A 278 -1.45 17.04 -40.87
N ALA A 279 -0.28 16.43 -40.66
CA ALA A 279 0.91 16.66 -41.48
C ALA A 279 0.82 15.93 -42.84
N THR A 280 0.11 14.80 -42.91
CA THR A 280 -0.06 13.95 -44.07
C THR A 280 -1.44 13.33 -44.12
N THR A 281 -2.01 13.13 -45.32
CA THR A 281 -3.25 12.37 -45.48
C THR A 281 -2.97 10.92 -45.07
N PRO A 282 -3.68 10.36 -44.09
CA PRO A 282 -3.31 9.10 -43.49
C PRO A 282 -3.63 7.92 -44.42
N PRO A 283 -2.65 7.17 -44.91
CA PRO A 283 -2.96 5.90 -45.56
C PRO A 283 -3.38 4.79 -44.61
N SER A 284 -3.08 4.88 -43.36
CA SER A 284 -3.66 4.12 -42.23
C SER A 284 -3.04 4.57 -40.93
N ILE A 285 -3.74 5.42 -40.18
CA ILE A 285 -3.36 5.67 -38.78
C ILE A 285 -3.70 4.39 -38.01
N GLN A 286 -2.70 3.61 -37.68
CA GLN A 286 -2.87 2.46 -36.77
C GLN A 286 -2.67 2.95 -35.35
N VAL A 287 -3.75 3.12 -34.62
CA VAL A 287 -3.73 3.28 -33.17
C VAL A 287 -3.74 1.88 -32.57
N PRO A 288 -2.83 1.54 -31.63
CA PRO A 288 -2.86 0.25 -30.97
C PRO A 288 -4.20 -0.01 -30.27
N ALA A 289 -4.61 -1.29 -30.23
CA ALA A 289 -5.95 -1.67 -29.74
C ALA A 289 -6.15 -1.48 -28.22
N THR A 290 -5.08 -1.25 -27.45
CA THR A 290 -5.14 -1.08 -25.99
C THR A 290 -4.24 0.07 -25.54
N VAL A 291 -4.62 0.72 -24.47
CA VAL A 291 -3.81 1.79 -23.87
C VAL A 291 -2.42 1.29 -23.44
N GLN A 292 -2.30 0.04 -23.00
CA GLN A 292 -1.02 -0.57 -22.66
C GLN A 292 -0.11 -0.66 -23.88
N ALA A 293 -0.65 -1.04 -25.03
CA ALA A 293 0.12 -1.12 -26.28
C ALA A 293 0.55 0.28 -26.77
N VAL A 294 -0.28 1.31 -26.57
CA VAL A 294 0.09 2.71 -26.85
C VAL A 294 1.25 3.14 -25.95
N LEU A 295 1.12 2.92 -24.65
CA LEU A 295 2.18 3.26 -23.70
C LEU A 295 3.48 2.49 -23.97
N ALA A 296 3.40 1.20 -24.28
CA ALA A 296 4.56 0.40 -24.66
C ALA A 296 5.26 0.98 -25.88
N ALA A 297 4.51 1.31 -26.92
CA ALA A 297 5.06 1.92 -28.14
C ALA A 297 5.67 3.32 -27.88
N ARG A 298 5.12 4.10 -26.96
CA ARG A 298 5.69 5.39 -26.53
C ARG A 298 7.01 5.18 -25.78
N ILE A 299 7.03 4.25 -24.82
CA ILE A 299 8.23 3.91 -24.04
C ILE A 299 9.33 3.34 -24.96
N ASP A 300 8.96 2.55 -25.96
CA ASP A 300 9.92 1.96 -26.91
C ASP A 300 10.59 3.01 -27.83
N ARG A 301 9.93 4.15 -28.07
CA ARG A 301 10.48 5.27 -28.86
C ARG A 301 11.37 6.21 -28.06
N LEU A 302 11.37 6.14 -26.74
CA LEU A 302 12.26 6.96 -25.92
C LEU A 302 13.72 6.69 -26.28
N PRO A 303 14.59 7.71 -26.21
CA PRO A 303 16.03 7.50 -26.24
C PRO A 303 16.45 6.43 -25.22
N PRO A 304 17.43 5.58 -25.53
CA PRO A 304 17.81 4.46 -24.68
C PRO A 304 18.11 4.85 -23.21
N GLU A 305 18.70 6.03 -23.01
CA GLU A 305 19.01 6.56 -21.67
C GLU A 305 17.74 6.90 -20.88
N GLU A 306 16.80 7.61 -21.50
CA GLU A 306 15.51 7.98 -20.90
C GLU A 306 14.64 6.76 -20.63
N LYS A 307 14.64 5.78 -21.55
CA LYS A 307 13.95 4.51 -21.35
C LYS A 307 14.51 3.75 -20.14
N ARG A 308 15.84 3.64 -20.02
CA ARG A 308 16.47 3.02 -18.85
C ARG A 308 16.12 3.76 -17.55
N LEU A 309 16.11 5.08 -17.58
CA LEU A 309 15.76 5.91 -16.43
C LEU A 309 14.30 5.69 -15.98
N LEU A 310 13.36 5.70 -16.92
CA LEU A 310 11.96 5.42 -16.66
C LEU A 310 11.74 4.00 -16.10
N GLN A 311 12.46 3.02 -16.66
CA GLN A 311 12.44 1.64 -16.19
C GLN A 311 13.04 1.48 -14.79
N ALA A 312 14.14 2.16 -14.48
CA ALA A 312 14.73 2.18 -13.14
C ALA A 312 13.77 2.82 -12.13
N ALA A 313 13.15 3.94 -12.50
CA ALA A 313 12.11 4.57 -11.69
C ALA A 313 10.94 3.61 -11.41
N ALA A 314 10.49 2.85 -12.41
CA ALA A 314 9.43 1.86 -12.25
C ALA A 314 9.80 0.69 -11.32
N VAL A 315 11.06 0.33 -11.17
CA VAL A 315 11.47 -0.69 -10.20
C VAL A 315 11.51 -0.14 -8.77
N ILE A 316 11.79 1.15 -8.59
CA ILE A 316 11.72 1.81 -7.27
C ILE A 316 10.28 1.79 -6.73
N GLY A 317 9.30 2.11 -7.58
CA GLY A 317 7.88 2.17 -7.22
C GLY A 317 7.12 3.27 -7.95
N GLU A 318 5.87 3.52 -7.54
CA GLU A 318 5.07 4.63 -8.05
C GLU A 318 5.59 5.98 -7.57
N GLU A 319 6.06 6.05 -6.33
CA GLU A 319 6.78 7.19 -5.76
C GLU A 319 8.28 6.96 -5.87
N VAL A 320 8.96 7.90 -6.50
CA VAL A 320 10.37 7.78 -6.89
C VAL A 320 11.19 8.89 -6.22
N PRO A 321 11.78 8.63 -5.05
CA PRO A 321 12.72 9.57 -4.44
C PRO A 321 13.93 9.80 -5.34
N LEU A 322 14.23 11.06 -5.67
CA LEU A 322 15.35 11.40 -6.55
C LEU A 322 16.68 10.83 -6.04
N ALA A 323 16.92 10.92 -4.73
CA ALA A 323 18.15 10.40 -4.12
C ALA A 323 18.32 8.88 -4.37
N LEU A 324 17.24 8.12 -4.32
CA LEU A 324 17.28 6.68 -4.59
C LEU A 324 17.49 6.40 -6.08
N LEU A 325 16.82 7.16 -6.95
CA LEU A 325 17.01 7.04 -8.39
C LEU A 325 18.45 7.39 -8.79
N GLN A 326 19.04 8.45 -8.22
CA GLN A 326 20.45 8.82 -8.40
C GLN A 326 21.41 7.72 -7.94
N ALA A 327 21.08 7.07 -6.82
CA ALA A 327 21.96 6.05 -6.24
C ALA A 327 22.04 4.76 -7.07
N ILE A 328 21.03 4.48 -7.90
CA ILE A 328 20.96 3.28 -8.77
C ILE A 328 21.15 3.59 -10.25
N ALA A 329 21.06 4.87 -10.65
CA ALA A 329 21.33 5.28 -12.02
C ALA A 329 22.84 5.17 -12.29
N GLU A 330 23.17 4.54 -13.41
CA GLU A 330 24.56 4.42 -13.88
C GLU A 330 25.01 5.69 -14.65
N GLU A 331 24.26 6.80 -14.50
CA GLU A 331 24.41 8.02 -15.28
C GLU A 331 24.85 9.20 -14.40
N PRO A 332 25.62 10.17 -14.94
CA PRO A 332 25.95 11.40 -14.25
C PRO A 332 24.70 12.20 -13.87
N GLU A 333 24.74 12.93 -12.76
CA GLU A 333 23.60 13.71 -12.25
C GLU A 333 22.98 14.66 -13.28
N GLU A 334 23.81 15.31 -14.10
CA GLU A 334 23.35 16.24 -15.14
C GLU A 334 22.56 15.51 -16.23
N THR A 335 23.01 14.31 -16.64
CA THR A 335 22.31 13.47 -17.62
C THR A 335 20.98 12.98 -17.05
N LEU A 336 20.97 12.55 -15.79
CA LEU A 336 19.77 12.12 -15.08
C LEU A 336 18.73 13.25 -15.00
N ARG A 337 19.12 14.46 -14.58
CA ARG A 337 18.23 15.62 -14.49
C ARG A 337 17.65 16.00 -15.87
N ARG A 338 18.47 16.00 -16.90
CA ARG A 338 18.01 16.23 -18.28
C ARG A 338 17.02 15.15 -18.73
N GLY A 339 17.32 13.89 -18.46
CA GLY A 339 16.41 12.77 -18.77
C GLY A 339 15.07 12.90 -18.07
N LEU A 340 15.06 13.26 -16.77
CA LEU A 340 13.83 13.53 -16.02
C LEU A 340 13.03 14.69 -16.61
N THR A 341 13.69 15.79 -17.01
CA THR A 341 13.03 16.91 -17.68
C THR A 341 12.36 16.48 -18.99
N HIS A 342 13.02 15.63 -19.78
CA HIS A 342 12.43 15.08 -21.01
C HIS A 342 11.26 14.14 -20.72
N LEU A 343 11.36 13.27 -19.69
CA LEU A 343 10.26 12.39 -19.29
C LEU A 343 9.05 13.18 -18.75
N GLN A 344 9.28 14.33 -18.09
CA GLN A 344 8.23 15.26 -17.70
C GLN A 344 7.59 15.95 -18.91
N ALA A 345 8.40 16.41 -19.88
CA ALA A 345 7.89 16.98 -21.12
C ALA A 345 7.10 15.97 -21.95
N ALA A 346 7.48 14.68 -21.90
CA ALA A 346 6.73 13.58 -22.49
C ALA A 346 5.49 13.17 -21.66
N GLU A 347 5.22 13.84 -20.56
CA GLU A 347 4.09 13.56 -19.65
C GLU A 347 4.09 12.10 -19.12
N LEU A 348 5.23 11.50 -18.88
CA LEU A 348 5.35 10.14 -18.32
C LEU A 348 5.53 10.16 -16.79
N VAL A 349 6.20 11.19 -16.28
CA VAL A 349 6.43 11.41 -14.83
C VAL A 349 6.18 12.87 -14.46
N TYR A 350 5.92 13.13 -13.18
CA TYR A 350 5.75 14.47 -12.61
C TYR A 350 6.55 14.60 -11.31
N GLU A 351 6.83 15.84 -10.91
CA GLU A 351 7.28 16.15 -9.57
C GLU A 351 6.10 16.07 -8.60
N ALA A 352 6.15 15.12 -7.66
CA ALA A 352 5.10 14.92 -6.67
C ALA A 352 5.34 15.76 -5.41
N ARG A 353 6.60 15.89 -4.99
CA ARG A 353 7.00 16.61 -3.78
C ARG A 353 8.33 17.30 -4.01
N LEU A 354 8.43 18.57 -3.59
CA LEU A 354 9.66 19.38 -3.72
C LEU A 354 10.48 19.41 -2.43
N PHE A 355 9.87 19.19 -1.30
CA PHE A 355 10.50 19.31 0.01
C PHE A 355 9.93 18.25 1.00
N PRO A 356 10.73 17.64 1.90
CA PRO A 356 12.16 17.89 2.13
C PRO A 356 13.11 17.27 1.10
N ASP A 357 12.64 16.25 0.37
CA ASP A 357 13.39 15.58 -0.68
C ASP A 357 12.53 15.57 -1.96
N LEU A 358 13.16 15.79 -3.11
CA LEU A 358 12.47 15.80 -4.38
C LEU A 358 12.02 14.37 -4.74
N GLU A 359 10.73 14.22 -4.99
CA GLU A 359 10.12 12.96 -5.40
C GLU A 359 9.38 13.12 -6.70
N TYR A 360 9.47 12.10 -7.54
CA TYR A 360 8.72 11.99 -8.79
C TYR A 360 7.64 10.92 -8.65
N THR A 361 6.59 11.05 -9.45
CA THR A 361 5.55 10.03 -9.59
C THR A 361 5.21 9.82 -11.05
N PHE A 362 4.69 8.65 -11.39
CA PHE A 362 4.20 8.37 -12.73
C PHE A 362 2.87 9.09 -12.98
N LYS A 363 2.66 9.57 -14.22
CA LYS A 363 1.40 10.22 -14.64
C LYS A 363 0.18 9.35 -14.33
N HIS A 364 0.34 8.06 -14.49
CA HIS A 364 -0.72 7.07 -14.27
C HIS A 364 -0.13 5.72 -13.87
N GLY A 365 -0.80 4.97 -12.99
CA GLY A 365 -0.36 3.65 -12.57
C GLY A 365 -0.17 2.65 -13.73
N LEU A 366 -0.90 2.82 -14.86
CA LEU A 366 -0.63 2.02 -16.07
C LEU A 366 0.74 2.33 -16.70
N THR A 367 1.18 3.59 -16.70
CA THR A 367 2.52 3.96 -17.20
C THR A 367 3.59 3.26 -16.38
N TYR A 368 3.45 3.26 -15.05
CA TYR A 368 4.29 2.49 -14.14
C TYR A 368 4.29 0.99 -14.50
N GLN A 369 3.10 0.37 -14.61
CA GLN A 369 2.96 -1.06 -14.89
C GLN A 369 3.59 -1.46 -16.22
N VAL A 370 3.40 -0.66 -17.28
CA VAL A 370 3.97 -0.92 -18.61
C VAL A 370 5.49 -0.73 -18.59
N ALA A 371 6.01 0.32 -17.95
CA ALA A 371 7.44 0.55 -17.81
C ALA A 371 8.12 -0.61 -17.06
N TYR A 372 7.56 -1.01 -15.91
CA TYR A 372 8.03 -2.17 -15.14
C TYR A 372 7.94 -3.47 -15.95
N GLY A 373 6.80 -3.69 -16.65
CA GLY A 373 6.54 -4.87 -17.47
C GLY A 373 7.49 -5.00 -18.68
N SER A 374 8.01 -3.88 -19.20
CA SER A 374 8.93 -3.85 -20.33
C SER A 374 10.36 -4.35 -20.01
N LEU A 375 10.70 -4.48 -18.73
CA LEU A 375 11.99 -4.97 -18.28
C LEU A 375 12.07 -6.50 -18.37
N LEU A 376 13.21 -7.01 -18.81
CA LEU A 376 13.55 -8.42 -18.68
C LEU A 376 13.71 -8.80 -17.21
N GLN A 377 13.36 -10.02 -16.85
CA GLN A 377 13.39 -10.52 -15.47
C GLN A 377 14.78 -10.35 -14.83
N GLU A 378 15.85 -10.65 -15.57
CA GLU A 378 17.22 -10.50 -15.07
C GLU A 378 17.55 -9.04 -14.72
N ARG A 379 17.15 -8.08 -15.58
CA ARG A 379 17.38 -6.65 -15.29
C ARG A 379 16.54 -6.16 -14.11
N ARG A 380 15.28 -6.63 -13.98
CA ARG A 380 14.47 -6.32 -12.79
C ARG A 380 15.16 -6.80 -11.52
N ARG A 381 15.63 -8.05 -11.49
CA ARG A 381 16.35 -8.63 -10.37
C ARG A 381 17.55 -7.78 -9.98
N THR A 382 18.40 -7.43 -10.96
CA THR A 382 19.58 -6.58 -10.74
C THR A 382 19.20 -5.22 -10.15
N LEU A 383 18.18 -4.56 -10.68
CA LEU A 383 17.73 -3.26 -10.16
C LEU A 383 17.17 -3.37 -8.74
N HIS A 384 16.38 -4.41 -8.45
CA HIS A 384 15.91 -4.63 -7.08
C HIS A 384 17.06 -4.83 -6.09
N ALA A 385 18.10 -5.58 -6.45
CA ALA A 385 19.28 -5.76 -5.62
C ALA A 385 20.01 -4.43 -5.37
N LEU A 386 20.23 -3.62 -6.42
CA LEU A 386 20.84 -2.30 -6.32
C LEU A 386 20.01 -1.33 -5.46
N ILE A 387 18.69 -1.39 -5.56
CA ILE A 387 17.79 -0.56 -4.73
C ILE A 387 17.93 -0.94 -3.24
N ALA A 388 17.96 -2.23 -2.92
CA ALA A 388 18.17 -2.67 -1.54
C ALA A 388 19.50 -2.13 -0.96
N GLU A 389 20.58 -2.23 -1.73
CA GLU A 389 21.88 -1.68 -1.33
C GLU A 389 21.88 -0.15 -1.22
N ALA A 390 21.17 0.53 -2.12
CA ALA A 390 21.04 1.98 -2.10
C ALA A 390 20.26 2.45 -0.86
N ILE A 391 19.19 1.76 -0.48
CA ILE A 391 18.42 2.08 0.74
C ILE A 391 19.30 1.93 1.98
N GLU A 392 20.05 0.84 2.10
CA GLU A 392 20.98 0.63 3.22
C GLU A 392 22.02 1.76 3.36
N ARG A 393 22.54 2.22 2.22
CA ARG A 393 23.55 3.28 2.15
C ARG A 393 22.99 4.67 2.44
N LEU A 394 21.79 4.97 1.95
CA LEU A 394 21.16 6.28 2.07
C LEU A 394 20.51 6.51 3.44
N TYR A 395 20.01 5.44 4.07
CA TYR A 395 19.25 5.51 5.31
C TYR A 395 19.80 4.62 6.43
N PRO A 396 21.13 4.64 6.74
CA PRO A 396 21.73 3.72 7.69
C PRO A 396 21.14 3.80 9.10
N ASP A 397 20.75 5.01 9.54
CA ASP A 397 20.18 5.25 10.86
C ASP A 397 18.66 5.01 10.93
N ARG A 398 18.03 4.71 9.79
CA ARG A 398 16.55 4.58 9.65
C ARG A 398 16.13 3.29 8.96
N LEU A 399 16.97 2.25 9.02
CA LEU A 399 16.68 0.96 8.36
C LEU A 399 15.39 0.32 8.84
N THR A 400 15.04 0.50 10.13
CA THR A 400 13.78 -0.02 10.70
C THR A 400 12.55 0.61 10.04
N GLU A 401 12.62 1.87 9.60
CA GLU A 401 11.53 2.53 8.89
C GLU A 401 11.42 2.03 7.45
N GLN A 402 12.52 1.56 6.86
CA GLN A 402 12.62 1.09 5.47
C GLN A 402 12.54 -0.44 5.36
N VAL A 403 12.32 -1.14 6.47
CA VAL A 403 12.48 -2.60 6.52
C VAL A 403 11.57 -3.35 5.54
N GLU A 404 10.34 -2.88 5.35
CA GLU A 404 9.39 -3.48 4.42
C GLU A 404 9.82 -3.27 2.96
N ARG A 405 10.36 -2.09 2.62
CA ARG A 405 10.93 -1.82 1.30
C ARG A 405 12.19 -2.65 1.05
N LEU A 406 13.07 -2.73 2.05
CA LEU A 406 14.27 -3.58 2.01
C LEU A 406 13.90 -5.04 1.81
N ALA A 407 12.92 -5.56 2.56
CA ALA A 407 12.42 -6.92 2.42
C ALA A 407 11.91 -7.19 1.00
N HIS A 408 11.06 -6.29 0.47
CA HIS A 408 10.53 -6.39 -0.88
C HIS A 408 11.64 -6.42 -1.93
N HIS A 409 12.56 -5.45 -1.89
CA HIS A 409 13.61 -5.35 -2.90
C HIS A 409 14.65 -6.45 -2.77
N ALA A 410 15.04 -6.86 -1.55
CA ALA A 410 15.96 -7.98 -1.36
C ALA A 410 15.36 -9.31 -1.88
N PHE A 411 14.07 -9.56 -1.63
CA PHE A 411 13.38 -10.77 -2.11
C PHE A 411 13.26 -10.77 -3.64
N ARG A 412 12.82 -9.66 -4.24
CA ARG A 412 12.69 -9.51 -5.70
C ARG A 412 14.04 -9.46 -6.42
N GLY A 413 15.08 -9.00 -5.72
CA GLY A 413 16.46 -8.98 -6.20
C GLY A 413 17.18 -10.32 -6.04
N GLU A 414 16.52 -11.31 -5.44
CA GLU A 414 17.10 -12.64 -5.12
C GLU A 414 18.38 -12.54 -4.24
N VAL A 415 18.46 -11.49 -3.40
CA VAL A 415 19.52 -11.32 -2.41
C VAL A 415 19.10 -12.07 -1.13
N TRP A 416 19.12 -13.39 -1.20
CA TRP A 416 18.42 -14.27 -0.29
C TRP A 416 18.77 -14.10 1.19
N GLU A 417 20.05 -13.91 1.54
CA GLU A 417 20.48 -13.69 2.93
C GLU A 417 19.86 -12.41 3.51
N LYS A 418 19.90 -11.32 2.73
CA LYS A 418 19.27 -10.06 3.11
C LYS A 418 17.74 -10.18 3.15
N ALA A 419 17.17 -10.93 2.19
CA ALA A 419 15.74 -11.18 2.13
C ALA A 419 15.24 -11.88 3.41
N VAL A 420 15.89 -12.95 3.84
CA VAL A 420 15.57 -13.64 5.11
C VAL A 420 15.63 -12.67 6.29
N THR A 421 16.71 -11.90 6.37
CA THR A 421 16.92 -10.95 7.48
C THR A 421 15.83 -9.88 7.52
N TYR A 422 15.55 -9.21 6.40
CA TYR A 422 14.60 -8.10 6.36
C TYR A 422 13.16 -8.57 6.40
N LEU A 423 12.82 -9.72 5.80
CA LEU A 423 11.48 -10.31 5.92
C LEU A 423 11.17 -10.71 7.36
N ARG A 424 12.13 -11.31 8.08
CA ARG A 424 11.95 -11.61 9.50
C ARG A 424 11.75 -10.34 10.35
N GLN A 425 12.52 -9.28 10.08
CA GLN A 425 12.36 -7.99 10.75
C GLN A 425 11.00 -7.34 10.42
N ALA A 426 10.58 -7.35 9.15
CA ALA A 426 9.28 -6.83 8.72
C ALA A 426 8.13 -7.62 9.38
N GLY A 427 8.22 -8.95 9.42
CA GLY A 427 7.25 -9.80 10.11
C GLY A 427 7.18 -9.52 11.61
N THR A 428 8.32 -9.32 12.27
CA THR A 428 8.39 -8.93 13.68
C THR A 428 7.73 -7.56 13.93
N LYS A 429 7.98 -6.59 13.05
CA LYS A 429 7.37 -5.26 13.11
C LYS A 429 5.86 -5.33 12.88
N ALA A 430 5.40 -6.13 11.93
CA ALA A 430 3.99 -6.38 11.68
C ALA A 430 3.31 -7.02 12.91
N PHE A 431 3.94 -8.03 13.51
CA PHE A 431 3.45 -8.66 14.74
C PHE A 431 3.36 -7.66 15.91
N ALA A 432 4.35 -6.78 16.08
CA ALA A 432 4.33 -5.74 17.10
C ALA A 432 3.14 -4.77 16.93
N ARG A 433 2.72 -4.53 15.68
CA ARG A 433 1.50 -3.77 15.33
C ARG A 433 0.23 -4.62 15.37
N SER A 434 0.32 -5.87 15.81
CA SER A 434 -0.79 -6.84 15.84
C SER A 434 -1.38 -7.19 14.46
N ALA A 435 -0.65 -6.91 13.39
CA ALA A 435 -0.95 -7.28 12.01
C ALA A 435 -0.48 -8.72 11.73
N ASN A 436 -1.20 -9.67 12.32
CA ASN A 436 -0.75 -11.07 12.34
C ASN A 436 -0.74 -11.72 10.94
N ARG A 437 -1.64 -11.34 10.04
CA ARG A 437 -1.70 -11.88 8.67
C ARG A 437 -0.49 -11.46 7.85
N GLU A 438 -0.12 -10.20 7.93
CA GLU A 438 1.05 -9.64 7.28
C GLU A 438 2.34 -10.21 7.87
N ALA A 439 2.38 -10.40 9.20
CA ALA A 439 3.50 -11.06 9.86
C ALA A 439 3.69 -12.50 9.34
N VAL A 440 2.60 -13.28 9.24
CA VAL A 440 2.64 -14.62 8.66
C VAL A 440 3.16 -14.59 7.23
N ALA A 441 2.67 -13.70 6.38
CA ALA A 441 3.13 -13.58 5.00
C ALA A 441 4.65 -13.30 4.92
N CYS A 442 5.15 -12.35 5.72
CA CYS A 442 6.58 -12.05 5.78
C CYS A 442 7.43 -13.26 6.24
N PHE A 443 6.99 -13.99 7.28
CA PHE A 443 7.74 -15.15 7.76
C PHE A 443 7.70 -16.32 6.78
N GLU A 444 6.61 -16.51 6.04
CA GLU A 444 6.51 -17.52 4.98
C GLU A 444 7.41 -17.18 3.80
N GLU A 445 7.42 -15.91 3.35
CA GLU A 445 8.37 -15.46 2.32
C GLU A 445 9.83 -15.60 2.79
N ALA A 446 10.11 -15.38 4.08
CA ALA A 446 11.44 -15.63 4.65
C ALA A 446 11.82 -17.11 4.58
N LEU A 447 10.88 -18.04 4.85
CA LEU A 447 11.11 -19.48 4.67
C LEU A 447 11.36 -19.84 3.21
N VAL A 448 10.66 -19.21 2.27
CA VAL A 448 10.92 -19.40 0.83
C VAL A 448 12.31 -18.89 0.46
N ALA A 449 12.70 -17.71 0.91
CA ALA A 449 14.05 -17.17 0.66
C ALA A 449 15.15 -18.08 1.24
N LEU A 450 14.91 -18.65 2.42
CA LEU A 450 15.85 -19.55 3.08
C LEU A 450 16.11 -20.83 2.28
N GLN A 451 15.12 -21.32 1.51
CA GLN A 451 15.26 -22.51 0.65
C GLN A 451 16.24 -22.32 -0.51
N HIS A 452 16.54 -21.07 -0.88
CA HIS A 452 17.53 -20.74 -1.93
C HIS A 452 18.96 -20.65 -1.40
N LEU A 453 19.16 -20.70 -0.09
CA LEU A 453 20.48 -20.68 0.53
C LEU A 453 21.05 -22.11 0.73
N PRO A 454 22.38 -22.26 0.83
CA PRO A 454 22.99 -23.55 1.11
C PRO A 454 22.46 -24.14 2.42
N GLU A 455 22.20 -25.44 2.44
CA GLU A 455 21.74 -26.16 3.64
C GLU A 455 22.86 -26.29 4.69
N THR A 456 23.09 -25.23 5.45
CA THR A 456 23.99 -25.25 6.60
C THR A 456 23.21 -25.53 7.90
N ARG A 457 23.94 -25.85 8.97
CA ARG A 457 23.36 -25.96 10.30
C ARG A 457 22.63 -24.68 10.71
N GLU A 458 23.25 -23.54 10.46
CA GLU A 458 22.71 -22.22 10.79
C GLU A 458 21.38 -21.94 10.04
N MET A 459 21.31 -22.30 8.75
CA MET A 459 20.07 -22.12 7.96
C MET A 459 18.93 -23.00 8.49
N ARG A 460 19.22 -24.24 8.92
CA ARG A 460 18.22 -25.09 9.57
C ARG A 460 17.78 -24.55 10.92
N GLU A 461 18.68 -23.96 11.69
CA GLU A 461 18.37 -23.29 12.95
C GLU A 461 17.45 -22.08 12.72
N GLN A 462 17.74 -21.24 11.73
CA GLN A 462 16.90 -20.12 11.33
C GLN A 462 15.51 -20.61 10.84
N ALA A 463 15.46 -21.72 10.12
CA ALA A 463 14.20 -22.31 9.68
C ALA A 463 13.30 -22.74 10.85
N ILE A 464 13.88 -23.22 11.96
CA ILE A 464 13.13 -23.54 13.19
C ILE A 464 12.65 -22.23 13.84
N ASP A 465 13.52 -21.25 13.96
CA ASP A 465 13.21 -19.97 14.61
C ASP A 465 12.10 -19.21 13.87
N LEU A 466 12.09 -19.20 12.53
CA LEU A 466 11.01 -18.65 11.72
C LEU A 466 9.66 -19.37 11.96
N ARG A 467 9.67 -20.68 12.19
CA ARG A 467 8.45 -21.44 12.54
C ARG A 467 7.94 -21.10 13.94
N PHE A 468 8.82 -20.72 14.84
CA PHE A 468 8.41 -20.18 16.13
C PHE A 468 7.81 -18.76 16.00
N ASP A 469 8.38 -17.94 15.12
CA ASP A 469 7.81 -16.63 14.80
C ASP A 469 6.41 -16.80 14.14
N LEU A 470 6.25 -17.72 13.19
CA LEU A 470 4.95 -18.10 12.60
C LEU A 470 3.94 -18.55 13.65
N ARG A 471 4.36 -19.36 14.63
CA ARG A 471 3.49 -19.80 15.72
C ARG A 471 2.89 -18.63 16.47
N THR A 472 3.67 -17.59 16.77
CA THR A 472 3.19 -16.43 17.52
C THR A 472 2.11 -15.66 16.77
N SER A 473 2.17 -15.65 15.44
CA SER A 473 1.25 -14.92 14.57
C SER A 473 0.03 -15.75 14.14
N LEU A 474 0.18 -17.07 13.94
CA LEU A 474 -0.91 -17.96 13.55
C LEU A 474 -1.87 -18.28 14.71
N PHE A 475 -1.36 -18.36 15.93
CA PHE A 475 -2.19 -18.67 17.08
C PHE A 475 -3.33 -17.64 17.32
N PRO A 476 -3.09 -16.33 17.30
CA PRO A 476 -4.14 -15.32 17.40
C PRO A 476 -5.14 -15.32 16.22
N LEU A 477 -4.73 -15.86 15.05
CA LEU A 477 -5.59 -15.98 13.88
C LEU A 477 -6.50 -17.23 13.97
N GLY A 478 -6.24 -18.15 14.90
CA GLY A 478 -6.98 -19.41 15.03
C GLY A 478 -6.63 -20.43 13.92
N GLU A 479 -5.55 -20.23 13.18
CA GLU A 479 -5.12 -21.11 12.09
C GLU A 479 -4.32 -22.31 12.62
N LEU A 480 -4.98 -23.11 13.47
CA LEU A 480 -4.33 -24.13 14.29
C LEU A 480 -3.77 -25.30 13.47
N GLU A 481 -4.40 -25.66 12.36
CA GLU A 481 -3.90 -26.76 11.48
C GLU A 481 -2.57 -26.39 10.82
N ARG A 482 -2.45 -25.16 10.31
CA ARG A 482 -1.19 -24.65 9.75
C ARG A 482 -0.11 -24.59 10.83
N LEU A 483 -0.48 -24.13 12.00
CA LEU A 483 0.40 -24.07 13.16
C LEU A 483 0.97 -25.45 13.53
N ILE A 484 0.12 -26.49 13.59
CA ILE A 484 0.56 -27.88 13.84
C ILE A 484 1.56 -28.31 12.77
N GLY A 485 1.29 -28.01 11.51
CA GLY A 485 2.20 -28.32 10.40
C GLY A 485 3.60 -27.76 10.62
N TYR A 486 3.70 -26.45 10.89
CA TYR A 486 4.98 -25.79 11.15
C TYR A 486 5.71 -26.29 12.39
N LEU A 487 4.99 -26.61 13.47
CA LEU A 487 5.63 -27.18 14.67
C LEU A 487 6.17 -28.58 14.43
N ARG A 488 5.49 -29.43 13.65
CA ARG A 488 6.00 -30.76 13.26
C ARG A 488 7.25 -30.67 12.37
N GLU A 489 7.28 -29.73 11.45
CA GLU A 489 8.46 -29.46 10.64
C GLU A 489 9.63 -28.97 11.50
N ALA A 490 9.38 -28.06 12.45
CA ALA A 490 10.38 -27.61 13.41
C ALA A 490 10.92 -28.76 14.28
N GLU A 491 10.03 -29.68 14.71
CA GLU A 491 10.41 -30.87 15.45
C GLU A 491 11.37 -31.77 14.64
N GLY A 492 11.03 -32.04 13.38
CA GLY A 492 11.86 -32.83 12.48
C GLY A 492 13.25 -32.23 12.27
N LEU A 493 13.32 -30.92 12.04
CA LEU A 493 14.58 -30.18 11.91
C LEU A 493 15.40 -30.22 13.21
N ALA A 494 14.79 -29.96 14.37
CA ALA A 494 15.47 -29.96 15.66
C ALA A 494 16.05 -31.34 16.00
N ARG A 495 15.33 -32.43 15.69
CA ARG A 495 15.82 -33.80 15.83
C ARG A 495 17.02 -34.07 14.91
N THR A 496 16.96 -33.64 13.64
CA THR A 496 18.06 -33.81 12.69
C THR A 496 19.32 -33.08 13.11
N LEU A 497 19.19 -31.93 13.79
CA LEU A 497 20.30 -31.11 14.31
C LEU A 497 20.80 -31.60 15.68
N ASP A 498 20.10 -32.52 16.33
CA ASP A 498 20.24 -32.86 17.74
C ASP A 498 20.15 -31.63 18.66
N ASP A 499 19.29 -30.67 18.29
CA ASP A 499 19.08 -29.45 19.06
C ASP A 499 18.03 -29.66 20.16
N GLN A 500 18.48 -30.16 21.28
CA GLN A 500 17.61 -30.48 22.42
C GLN A 500 16.89 -29.23 22.95
N ARG A 501 17.52 -28.05 22.89
CA ARG A 501 16.90 -26.81 23.35
C ARG A 501 15.70 -26.42 22.50
N ARG A 502 15.86 -26.40 21.17
CA ARG A 502 14.75 -26.10 20.26
C ARG A 502 13.66 -27.19 20.31
N LEU A 503 14.07 -28.46 20.49
CA LEU A 503 13.11 -29.56 20.67
C LEU A 503 12.26 -29.36 21.94
N GLY A 504 12.85 -28.88 23.03
CA GLY A 504 12.13 -28.52 24.25
C GLY A 504 11.09 -27.40 24.00
N TRP A 505 11.46 -26.36 23.24
CA TRP A 505 10.51 -25.31 22.88
C TRP A 505 9.37 -25.80 21.96
N VAL A 506 9.67 -26.64 20.98
CA VAL A 506 8.62 -27.30 20.16
C VAL A 506 7.65 -28.05 21.06
N SER A 507 8.17 -28.82 22.02
CA SER A 507 7.34 -29.59 22.95
C SER A 507 6.43 -28.69 23.81
N ILE A 508 6.94 -27.55 24.29
CA ILE A 508 6.11 -26.55 25.00
C ILE A 508 5.00 -26.04 24.10
N TYR A 509 5.31 -25.67 22.86
CA TYR A 509 4.36 -25.08 21.94
C TYR A 509 3.30 -26.08 21.48
N MET A 510 3.68 -27.34 21.23
CA MET A 510 2.73 -28.43 20.96
C MET A 510 1.84 -28.71 22.17
N GLY A 511 2.40 -28.75 23.37
CA GLY A 511 1.63 -28.90 24.59
C GLY A 511 0.58 -27.80 24.78
N HIS A 512 0.99 -26.53 24.60
CA HIS A 512 0.05 -25.39 24.64
C HIS A 512 -1.08 -25.51 23.63
N LEU A 513 -0.74 -25.86 22.39
CA LEU A 513 -1.71 -26.00 21.31
C LEU A 513 -2.71 -27.11 21.57
N LEU A 514 -2.22 -28.31 21.95
CA LEU A 514 -3.07 -29.46 22.25
C LEU A 514 -3.98 -29.19 23.45
N TRP A 515 -3.47 -28.52 24.48
CA TRP A 515 -4.29 -28.08 25.60
C TRP A 515 -5.41 -27.11 25.15
N SER A 516 -5.09 -26.12 24.32
CA SER A 516 -6.07 -25.15 23.83
C SER A 516 -7.15 -25.75 22.92
N THR A 517 -6.89 -26.93 22.35
CA THR A 517 -7.83 -27.70 21.53
C THR A 517 -8.54 -28.85 22.29
N GLY A 518 -8.35 -28.94 23.61
CA GLY A 518 -9.02 -29.91 24.47
C GLY A 518 -8.36 -31.30 24.56
N HIS A 519 -7.15 -31.48 23.99
CA HIS A 519 -6.38 -32.71 24.01
C HIS A 519 -5.40 -32.75 25.19
N SER A 520 -5.94 -32.63 26.42
CA SER A 520 -5.14 -32.46 27.63
C SER A 520 -4.15 -33.58 27.93
N THR A 521 -4.48 -34.83 27.62
CA THR A 521 -3.59 -35.99 27.85
C THR A 521 -2.34 -35.93 26.97
N ASP A 522 -2.53 -35.62 25.69
CA ASP A 522 -1.42 -35.49 24.75
C ASP A 522 -0.58 -34.24 25.08
N ALA A 523 -1.24 -33.15 25.45
CA ALA A 523 -0.60 -31.94 25.91
C ALA A 523 0.36 -32.20 27.08
N LEU A 524 -0.10 -32.97 28.08
CA LEU A 524 0.72 -33.30 29.26
C LEU A 524 1.97 -34.09 28.85
N THR A 525 1.88 -35.01 27.91
CA THR A 525 3.01 -35.78 27.41
C THR A 525 4.09 -34.90 26.81
N PHE A 526 3.70 -33.95 25.97
CA PHE A 526 4.64 -32.98 25.39
C PHE A 526 5.27 -32.08 26.45
N VAL A 527 4.50 -31.60 27.42
CA VAL A 527 5.02 -30.71 28.47
C VAL A 527 5.99 -31.46 29.40
N GLN A 528 5.71 -32.73 29.72
CA GLN A 528 6.62 -33.58 30.49
C GLN A 528 7.94 -33.83 29.75
N SER A 529 7.88 -34.07 28.43
CA SER A 529 9.09 -34.14 27.59
C SER A 529 9.91 -32.85 27.67
N ALA A 530 9.26 -31.68 27.57
CA ALA A 530 9.92 -30.39 27.69
C ALA A 530 10.57 -30.20 29.08
N GLN A 531 9.91 -30.64 30.17
CA GLN A 531 10.46 -30.58 31.54
C GLN A 531 11.71 -31.45 31.67
N ALA A 532 11.71 -32.66 31.12
CA ALA A 532 12.86 -33.56 31.13
C ALA A 532 14.06 -32.95 30.38
N ILE A 533 13.80 -32.39 29.19
CA ILE A 533 14.85 -31.69 28.41
C ILE A 533 15.38 -30.49 29.18
N ALA A 534 14.52 -29.67 29.77
CA ALA A 534 14.89 -28.48 30.51
C ALA A 534 15.78 -28.82 31.74
N GLN A 535 15.47 -29.90 32.43
CA GLN A 535 16.26 -30.40 33.56
C GLN A 535 17.64 -30.87 33.08
N THR A 536 17.71 -31.64 31.99
CA THR A 536 18.94 -32.14 31.42
C THR A 536 19.88 -31.02 31.00
N LEU A 537 19.32 -29.98 30.36
CA LEU A 537 20.09 -28.82 29.87
C LEU A 537 20.34 -27.75 30.94
N GLN A 538 19.71 -27.87 32.11
CA GLN A 538 19.70 -26.82 33.15
C GLN A 538 19.26 -25.45 32.60
N ASP A 539 18.37 -25.43 31.58
CA ASP A 539 17.85 -24.20 30.97
C ASP A 539 16.67 -23.65 31.76
N PHE A 540 16.95 -22.61 32.53
CA PHE A 540 15.94 -21.96 33.39
C PHE A 540 14.73 -21.42 32.60
N ARG A 541 14.97 -20.83 31.41
CA ARG A 541 13.87 -20.29 30.60
C ARG A 541 12.94 -21.39 30.09
N LEU A 542 13.52 -22.50 29.65
CA LEU A 542 12.77 -23.67 29.23
C LEU A 542 12.00 -24.29 30.40
N GLN A 543 12.61 -24.36 31.60
CA GLN A 543 11.94 -24.85 32.82
C GLN A 543 10.72 -24.00 33.19
N VAL A 544 10.86 -22.66 33.15
CA VAL A 544 9.75 -21.75 33.43
C VAL A 544 8.61 -21.96 32.44
N GLY A 545 8.91 -22.03 31.15
CA GLY A 545 7.91 -22.26 30.10
C GLY A 545 7.21 -23.62 30.28
N ALA A 546 7.96 -24.70 30.48
CA ALA A 546 7.40 -26.04 30.67
C ALA A 546 6.53 -26.13 31.93
N ASN A 547 6.98 -25.56 33.05
CA ASN A 547 6.21 -25.57 34.29
C ASN A 547 4.94 -24.71 34.20
N PHE A 548 4.99 -23.57 33.50
CA PHE A 548 3.81 -22.73 33.26
C PHE A 548 2.69 -23.50 32.56
N TYR A 549 3.00 -24.16 31.46
CA TYR A 549 2.00 -24.94 30.71
C TYR A 549 1.63 -26.26 31.40
N ALA A 550 2.54 -26.89 32.18
CA ALA A 550 2.20 -28.04 32.99
C ALA A 550 1.08 -27.72 34.01
N ALA A 551 1.16 -26.56 34.64
CA ALA A 551 0.14 -26.12 35.59
C ALA A 551 -1.26 -25.93 34.93
N TRP A 552 -1.31 -25.65 33.63
CA TRP A 552 -2.56 -25.51 32.89
C TRP A 552 -3.12 -26.89 32.45
N CYS A 553 -2.27 -27.83 32.07
CA CYS A 553 -2.72 -29.17 31.66
C CYS A 553 -3.26 -30.03 32.80
N VAL A 554 -2.93 -29.72 34.07
CA VAL A 554 -3.37 -30.47 35.26
C VAL A 554 -4.69 -29.93 35.85
N ARG A 555 -5.15 -28.78 35.39
CA ARG A 555 -6.46 -28.21 35.75
C ARG A 555 -7.55 -28.63 34.76
#